data_8f46a4212e63810c2ae18870815f12ad
#
_entry.id   8f46a4212e63810c2ae18870815f12ad
#
_cell.length_a   1.000
_cell.length_b   1.000
_cell.length_c   1.000
_cell.angle_alpha   90.00
_cell.angle_beta   90.00
_cell.angle_gamma   90.00
#
_symmetry.space_group_name_H-M   'P 1'
#
loop_
_entity.id
_entity.type
_entity.pdbx_description
1 polymer ?
#
loop_
_entity_poly.entity_id
_entity_poly.type
_entity_poly.pdbx_seq_one_letter_code
_entity_poly.pdbx_strand_id
1 'polypeptide(L)'
;KLEKAIKNFDVSVEGKVCTDVGSSTGGFTDCMLQNGAVKVFAIDVGRGQLDWKLRQDPRVVCMEKTNIRYVTPEDIGEPVDFSSIDVSFISLTKVLEPIRDYLTEDGEIVALIKPQFEAGREKVGKKGVVREKSTHHEVIEKVTSYAASIGFDILEIEFSPIKGPEGNIEYLVHLKKTQELPGKILAQNLETVVDSAFDTLAK
;
A
#
# COMPACT_ATOMS: atom_id res chain seq x y z
N LYS A 1 -4.99 6.08 8.11
CA LYS A 1 -3.93 5.06 7.87
C LYS A 1 -2.72 5.67 7.18
N LEU A 2 -2.92 6.31 6.02
CA LEU A 2 -1.82 6.93 5.27
C LEU A 2 -1.20 8.10 6.04
N GLU A 3 -2.00 8.87 6.76
CA GLU A 3 -1.50 9.98 7.56
C GLU A 3 -0.48 9.53 8.60
N LYS A 4 -0.73 8.40 9.26
CA LYS A 4 0.22 7.81 10.21
C LYS A 4 1.53 7.44 9.51
N ALA A 5 1.45 6.84 8.32
CA ALA A 5 2.64 6.47 7.56
C ALA A 5 3.46 7.70 7.14
N ILE A 6 2.78 8.75 6.68
CA ILE A 6 3.45 10.01 6.30
C ILE A 6 4.22 10.60 7.47
N LYS A 7 3.62 10.60 8.67
CA LYS A 7 4.28 11.10 9.86
C LYS A 7 5.41 10.20 10.36
N ASN A 8 5.13 8.90 10.50
CA ASN A 8 6.05 7.98 11.16
C ASN A 8 7.19 7.53 10.26
N PHE A 9 6.99 7.48 8.95
CA PHE A 9 7.99 7.05 7.98
C PHE A 9 8.74 8.22 7.34
N ASP A 10 8.44 9.44 7.77
CA ASP A 10 9.04 10.65 7.20
C ASP A 10 8.88 10.70 5.68
N VAL A 11 7.70 10.35 5.20
CA VAL A 11 7.36 10.38 3.76
C VAL A 11 6.88 11.78 3.40
N SER A 12 7.40 12.32 2.30
CA SER A 12 6.90 13.58 1.74
C SER A 12 6.29 13.32 0.37
N VAL A 13 5.06 13.81 0.17
CA VAL A 13 4.41 13.80 -1.14
C VAL A 13 4.32 15.20 -1.75
N GLU A 14 4.87 16.20 -1.08
CA GLU A 14 4.83 17.59 -1.54
C GLU A 14 5.50 17.74 -2.91
N GLY A 15 4.79 18.34 -3.85
CA GLY A 15 5.28 18.55 -5.21
C GLY A 15 5.35 17.27 -6.06
N LYS A 16 4.82 16.14 -5.56
CA LYS A 16 4.96 14.86 -6.24
C LYS A 16 3.75 14.48 -7.07
N VAL A 17 4.01 13.68 -8.10
CA VAL A 17 3.00 12.98 -8.89
C VAL A 17 2.80 11.62 -8.23
N CYS A 18 1.57 11.31 -7.86
CA CYS A 18 1.25 10.13 -7.07
C CYS A 18 0.19 9.24 -7.74
N THR A 19 0.18 7.96 -7.37
CA THR A 19 -0.96 7.09 -7.65
C THR A 19 -1.55 6.60 -6.34
N ASP A 20 -2.87 6.48 -6.31
CA ASP A 20 -3.62 5.87 -5.22
C ASP A 20 -4.24 4.58 -5.77
N VAL A 21 -3.63 3.45 -5.46
CA VAL A 21 -4.05 2.14 -5.97
C VAL A 21 -5.03 1.52 -4.98
N GLY A 22 -6.26 1.29 -5.45
CA GLY A 22 -7.38 0.93 -4.59
C GLY A 22 -7.99 2.18 -3.95
N SER A 23 -8.27 3.19 -4.76
CA SER A 23 -8.66 4.52 -4.27
C SER A 23 -10.00 4.56 -3.55
N SER A 24 -10.93 3.67 -3.89
CA SER A 24 -12.26 3.61 -3.26
C SER A 24 -12.92 5.00 -3.23
N THR A 25 -13.34 5.49 -2.06
CA THR A 25 -13.95 6.81 -1.91
C THR A 25 -12.95 7.96 -2.00
N GLY A 26 -11.64 7.67 -1.89
CA GLY A 26 -10.57 8.64 -2.10
C GLY A 26 -9.92 9.17 -0.83
N GLY A 27 -10.02 8.45 0.28
CA GLY A 27 -9.39 8.89 1.54
C GLY A 27 -7.88 9.09 1.40
N PHE A 28 -7.18 8.19 0.73
CA PHE A 28 -5.74 8.32 0.50
C PHE A 28 -5.43 9.42 -0.51
N THR A 29 -6.23 9.53 -1.57
CA THR A 29 -6.09 10.63 -2.54
C THR A 29 -6.21 11.99 -1.84
N ASP A 30 -7.24 12.16 -1.03
CA ASP A 30 -7.44 13.39 -0.27
C ASP A 30 -6.27 13.69 0.66
N CYS A 31 -5.80 12.68 1.38
CA CYS A 31 -4.64 12.81 2.26
C CYS A 31 -3.39 13.30 1.49
N MET A 32 -3.12 12.72 0.33
CA MET A 32 -1.97 13.12 -0.48
C MET A 32 -2.10 14.55 -0.99
N LEU A 33 -3.29 14.95 -1.42
CA LEU A 33 -3.53 16.32 -1.88
C LEU A 33 -3.36 17.34 -0.75
N GLN A 34 -3.85 17.01 0.45
CA GLN A 34 -3.69 17.87 1.63
C GLN A 34 -2.22 18.00 2.05
N ASN A 35 -1.38 17.03 1.72
CA ASN A 35 0.04 17.04 2.00
C ASN A 35 0.88 17.56 0.82
N GLY A 36 0.25 18.19 -0.17
CA GLY A 36 0.95 18.93 -1.21
C GLY A 36 1.23 18.19 -2.51
N ALA A 37 0.66 16.99 -2.72
CA ALA A 37 0.78 16.31 -4.01
C ALA A 37 0.22 17.19 -5.12
N VAL A 38 0.93 17.25 -6.25
CA VAL A 38 0.50 18.10 -7.40
C VAL A 38 -0.43 17.37 -8.34
N LYS A 39 -0.42 16.04 -8.31
CA LYS A 39 -1.29 15.21 -9.14
C LYS A 39 -1.45 13.83 -8.53
N VAL A 40 -2.66 13.30 -8.56
CA VAL A 40 -2.96 11.95 -8.07
C VAL A 40 -3.81 11.21 -9.08
N PHE A 41 -3.31 10.06 -9.54
CA PHE A 41 -4.09 9.11 -10.33
C PHE A 41 -4.81 8.18 -9.35
N ALA A 42 -6.12 8.31 -9.26
CA ALA A 42 -6.95 7.48 -8.39
C ALA A 42 -7.43 6.25 -9.16
N ILE A 43 -6.81 5.11 -8.88
CA ILE A 43 -7.01 3.86 -9.62
C ILE A 43 -7.85 2.88 -8.80
N ASP A 44 -8.95 2.40 -9.39
CA ASP A 44 -9.82 1.45 -8.72
C ASP A 44 -10.50 0.52 -9.72
N VAL A 45 -10.75 -0.73 -9.30
CA VAL A 45 -11.50 -1.70 -10.11
C VAL A 45 -13.00 -1.37 -10.12
N GLY A 46 -13.47 -0.66 -9.12
CA GLY A 46 -14.86 -0.25 -8.97
C GLY A 46 -15.23 0.94 -9.84
N ARG A 47 -16.48 1.35 -9.70
CA ARG A 47 -17.06 2.45 -10.47
C ARG A 47 -17.91 3.33 -9.58
N GLY A 48 -17.78 4.65 -9.74
CA GLY A 48 -18.64 5.61 -9.08
C GLY A 48 -18.39 5.79 -7.58
N GLN A 49 -17.27 5.28 -7.05
CA GLN A 49 -16.99 5.33 -5.62
C GLN A 49 -16.25 6.58 -5.18
N LEU A 50 -15.43 7.15 -6.07
CA LEU A 50 -14.61 8.31 -5.72
C LEU A 50 -15.49 9.51 -5.38
N ASP A 51 -15.19 10.16 -4.25
CA ASP A 51 -15.92 11.33 -3.77
C ASP A 51 -16.02 12.41 -4.86
N TRP A 52 -17.20 13.04 -4.97
CA TRP A 52 -17.49 14.04 -5.98
C TRP A 52 -16.49 15.20 -5.98
N LYS A 53 -16.09 15.68 -4.80
CA LYS A 53 -15.12 16.77 -4.70
C LYS A 53 -13.78 16.40 -5.30
N LEU A 54 -13.36 15.16 -5.12
CA LEU A 54 -12.10 14.67 -5.66
C LEU A 54 -12.20 14.50 -7.18
N ARG A 55 -13.34 14.04 -7.69
CA ARG A 55 -13.55 13.93 -9.14
C ARG A 55 -13.43 15.27 -9.85
N GLN A 56 -13.81 16.35 -9.18
CA GLN A 56 -13.79 17.69 -9.73
C GLN A 56 -12.44 18.41 -9.52
N ASP A 57 -11.59 17.88 -8.67
CA ASP A 57 -10.28 18.49 -8.42
C ASP A 57 -9.37 18.31 -9.66
N PRO A 58 -8.85 19.42 -10.23
CA PRO A 58 -8.02 19.32 -11.43
C PRO A 58 -6.73 18.56 -11.24
N ARG A 59 -6.31 18.33 -9.99
CA ARG A 59 -5.12 17.53 -9.66
C ARG A 59 -5.39 16.03 -9.68
N VAL A 60 -6.65 15.60 -9.74
CA VAL A 60 -7.05 14.18 -9.66
C VAL A 60 -7.40 13.66 -11.06
N VAL A 61 -6.78 12.53 -11.43
CA VAL A 61 -7.15 11.76 -12.60
C VAL A 61 -7.86 10.50 -12.12
N CYS A 62 -9.15 10.39 -12.39
CA CYS A 62 -9.97 9.25 -11.99
C CYS A 62 -9.81 8.11 -13.00
N MET A 63 -9.29 6.97 -12.54
CA MET A 63 -9.11 5.76 -13.35
C MET A 63 -9.94 4.63 -12.75
N GLU A 64 -11.23 4.64 -13.03
CA GLU A 64 -12.19 3.62 -12.60
C GLU A 64 -12.19 2.40 -13.51
N LYS A 65 -12.78 1.29 -13.06
CA LYS A 65 -12.84 0.02 -13.78
C LYS A 65 -11.47 -0.38 -14.32
N THR A 66 -10.43 -0.06 -13.55
CA THR A 66 -9.04 -0.26 -13.94
C THR A 66 -8.40 -1.27 -13.00
N ASN A 67 -7.88 -2.36 -13.57
CA ASN A 67 -7.17 -3.38 -12.82
C ASN A 67 -5.67 -3.05 -12.86
N ILE A 68 -5.11 -2.73 -11.69
CA ILE A 68 -3.70 -2.34 -11.58
C ILE A 68 -2.74 -3.38 -12.15
N ARG A 69 -3.10 -4.66 -12.13
CA ARG A 69 -2.24 -5.72 -12.67
C ARG A 69 -1.89 -5.51 -14.14
N TYR A 70 -2.73 -4.80 -14.88
CA TYR A 70 -2.60 -4.60 -16.32
C TYR A 70 -2.30 -3.14 -16.68
N VAL A 71 -2.07 -2.28 -15.71
CA VAL A 71 -1.69 -0.88 -15.94
C VAL A 71 -0.22 -0.83 -16.38
N THR A 72 0.02 -0.11 -17.48
CA THR A 72 1.36 0.09 -18.02
C THR A 72 1.84 1.52 -17.77
N PRO A 73 3.15 1.79 -17.89
CA PRO A 73 3.64 3.16 -17.83
C PRO A 73 2.96 4.10 -18.84
N GLU A 74 2.62 3.58 -20.02
CA GLU A 74 1.93 4.36 -21.07
C GLU A 74 0.50 4.73 -20.65
N ASP A 75 -0.17 3.87 -19.89
CA ASP A 75 -1.53 4.17 -19.39
C ASP A 75 -1.51 5.35 -18.42
N ILE A 76 -0.46 5.49 -17.62
CA ILE A 76 -0.26 6.62 -16.71
C ILE A 76 0.21 7.85 -17.49
N GLY A 77 1.16 7.68 -18.39
CA GLY A 77 1.62 8.72 -19.32
C GLY A 77 2.69 9.65 -18.77
N GLU A 78 3.10 9.49 -17.52
CA GLU A 78 4.19 10.27 -16.92
C GLU A 78 4.80 9.50 -15.75
N PRO A 79 6.06 9.78 -15.38
CA PRO A 79 6.69 9.12 -14.23
C PRO A 79 5.97 9.47 -12.93
N VAL A 80 5.88 8.51 -12.03
CA VAL A 80 5.21 8.64 -10.74
C VAL A 80 6.25 8.58 -9.61
N ASP A 81 6.17 9.52 -8.70
CA ASP A 81 7.16 9.64 -7.60
C ASP A 81 6.78 8.83 -6.37
N PHE A 82 5.48 8.60 -6.17
CA PHE A 82 4.96 7.94 -4.97
C PHE A 82 3.66 7.22 -5.27
N SER A 83 3.48 6.04 -4.67
CA SER A 83 2.22 5.30 -4.75
C SER A 83 1.76 4.85 -3.37
N SER A 84 0.48 5.07 -3.06
CA SER A 84 -0.18 4.39 -1.96
C SER A 84 -0.91 3.16 -2.51
N ILE A 85 -0.96 2.08 -1.71
CA ILE A 85 -1.65 0.84 -2.12
C ILE A 85 -2.55 0.36 -0.98
N ASP A 86 -3.85 0.31 -1.27
CA ASP A 86 -4.87 -0.22 -0.36
C ASP A 86 -5.83 -1.08 -1.18
N VAL A 87 -5.41 -2.31 -1.50
CA VAL A 87 -6.19 -3.24 -2.32
C VAL A 87 -6.77 -4.36 -1.47
N SER A 88 -7.91 -4.90 -1.91
CA SER A 88 -8.60 -6.00 -1.25
C SER A 88 -8.76 -7.18 -2.22
N PHE A 89 -8.82 -8.40 -1.67
CA PHE A 89 -9.04 -9.64 -2.42
C PHE A 89 -7.93 -9.99 -3.42
N ILE A 90 -6.75 -9.43 -3.21
CA ILE A 90 -5.58 -9.71 -4.04
C ILE A 90 -4.32 -9.53 -3.20
N SER A 91 -3.29 -10.32 -3.48
CA SER A 91 -1.99 -10.19 -2.82
C SER A 91 -1.18 -9.04 -3.41
N LEU A 92 -0.42 -8.35 -2.56
CA LEU A 92 0.55 -7.35 -3.01
C LEU A 92 1.56 -7.92 -3.98
N THR A 93 1.87 -9.22 -3.89
CA THR A 93 2.81 -9.88 -4.81
C THR A 93 2.35 -9.83 -6.27
N LYS A 94 1.07 -9.55 -6.51
CA LYS A 94 0.50 -9.44 -7.86
C LYS A 94 0.42 -8.02 -8.39
N VAL A 95 0.60 -7.02 -7.54
CA VAL A 95 0.42 -5.61 -7.94
C VAL A 95 1.72 -4.79 -7.86
N LEU A 96 2.72 -5.26 -7.12
CA LEU A 96 3.96 -4.49 -6.92
C LEU A 96 4.77 -4.30 -8.21
N GLU A 97 4.85 -5.30 -9.08
CA GLU A 97 5.61 -5.19 -10.33
C GLU A 97 5.05 -4.12 -11.28
N PRO A 98 3.76 -4.13 -11.62
CA PRO A 98 3.19 -3.07 -12.48
C PRO A 98 3.41 -1.66 -11.92
N ILE A 99 3.28 -1.52 -10.60
CA ILE A 99 3.50 -0.23 -9.94
C ILE A 99 4.97 0.18 -10.03
N ARG A 100 5.89 -0.76 -9.78
CA ARG A 100 7.32 -0.49 -9.91
C ARG A 100 7.67 0.02 -11.32
N ASP A 101 7.04 -0.54 -12.33
CA ASP A 101 7.34 -0.21 -13.72
C ASP A 101 7.08 1.25 -14.07
N TYR A 102 6.09 1.89 -13.45
CA TYR A 102 5.82 3.30 -13.72
C TYR A 102 6.45 4.27 -12.71
N LEU A 103 7.07 3.77 -11.65
CA LEU A 103 7.75 4.61 -10.65
C LEU A 103 9.06 5.17 -11.19
N THR A 104 9.39 6.39 -10.76
CA THR A 104 10.73 6.98 -10.96
C THR A 104 11.78 6.11 -10.28
N GLU A 105 13.06 6.31 -10.61
CA GLU A 105 14.16 5.52 -10.03
C GLU A 105 14.19 5.58 -8.50
N ASP A 106 13.81 6.72 -7.91
CA ASP A 106 13.75 6.90 -6.46
C ASP A 106 12.32 6.83 -5.93
N GLY A 107 11.42 6.28 -6.71
CA GLY A 107 10.00 6.18 -6.35
C GLY A 107 9.77 5.37 -5.09
N GLU A 108 8.79 5.77 -4.31
CA GLU A 108 8.46 5.16 -3.03
C GLU A 108 7.01 4.70 -3.00
N ILE A 109 6.76 3.73 -2.13
CA ILE A 109 5.43 3.14 -1.93
C ILE A 109 5.14 3.09 -0.43
N VAL A 110 3.91 3.40 -0.06
CA VAL A 110 3.32 2.99 1.22
C VAL A 110 2.17 2.06 0.91
N ALA A 111 2.27 0.81 1.36
CA ALA A 111 1.27 -0.21 1.09
C ALA A 111 0.69 -0.78 2.38
N LEU A 112 -0.59 -1.13 2.34
CA LEU A 112 -1.22 -1.91 3.40
C LEU A 112 -1.01 -3.39 3.15
N ILE A 113 -0.42 -4.07 4.14
CA ILE A 113 -0.35 -5.53 4.18
C ILE A 113 -1.56 -6.01 4.96
N LYS A 114 -2.41 -6.80 4.32
CA LYS A 114 -3.66 -7.30 4.87
C LYS A 114 -3.59 -8.83 4.98
N PRO A 115 -3.29 -9.36 6.16
CA PRO A 115 -3.14 -10.82 6.32
C PRO A 115 -4.31 -11.62 5.78
N GLN A 116 -5.54 -11.10 5.88
CA GLN A 116 -6.74 -11.77 5.38
C GLN A 116 -6.73 -12.00 3.86
N PHE A 117 -5.94 -11.24 3.10
CA PHE A 117 -5.82 -11.40 1.64
C PHE A 117 -4.45 -11.95 1.21
N GLU A 118 -3.56 -12.15 2.17
CA GLU A 118 -2.21 -12.68 1.92
C GLU A 118 -2.04 -14.13 2.37
N ALA A 119 -2.74 -14.52 3.42
CA ALA A 119 -2.71 -15.90 3.93
C ALA A 119 -3.56 -16.82 3.07
N GLY A 120 -3.23 -18.12 3.05
CA GLY A 120 -4.06 -19.12 2.42
C GLY A 120 -5.42 -19.24 3.13
N ARG A 121 -6.43 -19.69 2.41
CA ARG A 121 -7.81 -19.83 2.94
C ARG A 121 -7.88 -20.63 4.24
N GLU A 122 -7.03 -21.65 4.37
CA GLU A 122 -6.97 -22.52 5.54
C GLU A 122 -6.52 -21.78 6.80
N LYS A 123 -5.88 -20.62 6.67
CA LYS A 123 -5.40 -19.80 7.78
C LYS A 123 -6.30 -18.62 8.08
N VAL A 124 -7.36 -18.45 7.31
CA VAL A 124 -8.35 -17.38 7.52
C VAL A 124 -9.54 -18.00 8.24
N GLY A 125 -9.84 -17.51 9.42
CA GLY A 125 -10.91 -18.01 10.26
C GLY A 125 -12.30 -17.57 9.80
N LYS A 126 -13.31 -17.90 10.60
CA LYS A 126 -14.67 -17.45 10.40
C LYS A 126 -14.70 -15.92 10.34
N LYS A 127 -15.60 -15.37 9.52
CA LYS A 127 -15.74 -13.93 9.29
C LYS A 127 -14.54 -13.29 8.58
N GLY A 128 -13.64 -14.09 7.99
CA GLY A 128 -12.52 -13.56 7.24
C GLY A 128 -11.42 -12.92 8.10
N VAL A 129 -11.23 -13.40 9.33
CA VAL A 129 -10.23 -12.84 10.26
C VAL A 129 -9.05 -13.79 10.43
N VAL A 130 -7.84 -13.25 10.33
CA VAL A 130 -6.60 -13.97 10.63
C VAL A 130 -6.20 -13.66 12.07
N ARG A 131 -6.28 -14.66 12.95
CA ARG A 131 -6.07 -14.48 14.40
C ARG A 131 -4.69 -14.94 14.90
N GLU A 132 -4.02 -15.79 14.14
CA GLU A 132 -2.74 -16.38 14.56
C GLU A 132 -1.58 -15.40 14.31
N LYS A 133 -0.83 -15.06 15.35
CA LYS A 133 0.36 -14.21 15.22
C LYS A 133 1.38 -14.82 14.25
N SER A 134 1.57 -16.14 14.28
CA SER A 134 2.49 -16.82 13.39
C SER A 134 2.12 -16.62 11.92
N THR A 135 0.83 -16.58 11.59
CA THR A 135 0.35 -16.31 10.24
C THR A 135 0.66 -14.87 9.82
N HIS A 136 0.51 -13.91 10.73
CA HIS A 136 0.88 -12.52 10.46
C HIS A 136 2.38 -12.40 10.16
N HIS A 137 3.23 -13.09 10.93
CA HIS A 137 4.68 -13.12 10.68
C HIS A 137 5.01 -13.70 9.31
N GLU A 138 4.38 -14.82 8.94
CA GLU A 138 4.57 -15.46 7.63
C GLU A 138 4.17 -14.52 6.48
N VAL A 139 3.06 -13.81 6.64
CA VAL A 139 2.56 -12.86 5.64
C VAL A 139 3.55 -11.71 5.44
N ILE A 140 4.02 -11.12 6.53
CA ILE A 140 4.99 -10.02 6.46
C ILE A 140 6.27 -10.49 5.78
N GLU A 141 6.79 -11.65 6.16
CA GLU A 141 7.99 -12.22 5.54
C GLU A 141 7.79 -12.48 4.05
N LYS A 142 6.66 -13.08 3.67
CA LYS A 142 6.33 -13.34 2.26
C LYS A 142 6.31 -12.06 1.43
N VAL A 143 5.61 -11.05 1.90
CA VAL A 143 5.44 -9.78 1.16
C VAL A 143 6.76 -9.02 1.07
N THR A 144 7.49 -8.88 2.16
CA THR A 144 8.75 -8.13 2.18
C THR A 144 9.85 -8.84 1.38
N SER A 145 9.93 -10.17 1.48
CA SER A 145 10.89 -10.96 0.68
C SER A 145 10.59 -10.84 -0.81
N TYR A 146 9.33 -10.90 -1.19
CA TYR A 146 8.93 -10.72 -2.59
C TYR A 146 9.29 -9.31 -3.08
N ALA A 147 8.97 -8.28 -2.31
CA ALA A 147 9.27 -6.90 -2.67
C ALA A 147 10.79 -6.71 -2.87
N ALA A 148 11.61 -7.25 -1.97
CA ALA A 148 13.06 -7.20 -2.12
C ALA A 148 13.51 -7.93 -3.40
N SER A 149 12.92 -9.08 -3.69
CA SER A 149 13.30 -9.90 -4.86
C SER A 149 13.06 -9.19 -6.19
N ILE A 150 12.10 -8.28 -6.27
CA ILE A 150 11.78 -7.55 -7.50
C ILE A 150 12.39 -6.15 -7.57
N GLY A 151 13.16 -5.75 -6.56
CA GLY A 151 13.87 -4.47 -6.59
C GLY A 151 13.24 -3.36 -5.77
N PHE A 152 12.84 -3.68 -4.54
CA PHE A 152 12.47 -2.68 -3.54
C PHE A 152 13.33 -2.86 -2.30
N ASP A 153 13.77 -1.74 -1.71
CA ASP A 153 14.26 -1.72 -0.35
C ASP A 153 13.06 -1.63 0.58
N ILE A 154 13.11 -2.38 1.68
CA ILE A 154 12.07 -2.35 2.72
C ILE A 154 12.60 -1.38 3.78
N LEU A 155 12.06 -0.15 3.78
CA LEU A 155 12.58 0.90 4.65
C LEU A 155 12.03 0.79 6.08
N GLU A 156 10.73 0.64 6.21
CA GLU A 156 10.06 0.63 7.51
C GLU A 156 8.76 -0.17 7.44
N ILE A 157 8.32 -0.64 8.60
CA ILE A 157 7.02 -1.28 8.77
C ILE A 157 6.41 -0.82 10.10
N GLU A 158 5.08 -0.69 10.10
CA GLU A 158 4.31 -0.32 11.28
C GLU A 158 2.93 -0.97 11.20
N PHE A 159 2.26 -1.21 12.33
CA PHE A 159 0.87 -1.64 12.27
C PHE A 159 -0.05 -0.44 12.01
N SER A 160 -1.13 -0.68 11.28
CA SER A 160 -2.14 0.36 11.05
C SER A 160 -2.85 0.70 12.36
N PRO A 161 -3.10 1.98 12.66
CA PRO A 161 -3.79 2.38 13.89
C PRO A 161 -5.26 1.97 13.90
N ILE A 162 -5.81 1.71 12.72
CA ILE A 162 -7.22 1.37 12.53
C ILE A 162 -7.29 -0.05 11.98
N LYS A 163 -8.10 -0.89 12.62
CA LYS A 163 -8.33 -2.25 12.14
C LYS A 163 -9.11 -2.22 10.82
N GLY A 164 -8.85 -3.20 9.96
CA GLY A 164 -9.61 -3.42 8.75
C GLY A 164 -10.95 -4.11 9.02
N PRO A 165 -11.64 -4.55 7.95
CA PRO A 165 -12.94 -5.22 8.08
C PRO A 165 -12.90 -6.40 9.05
N GLU A 166 -13.99 -6.58 9.79
CA GLU A 166 -14.19 -7.63 10.78
C GLU A 166 -13.14 -7.64 11.91
N GLY A 167 -12.42 -6.53 12.08
CA GLY A 167 -11.40 -6.39 13.10
C GLY A 167 -10.02 -6.92 12.74
N ASN A 168 -9.73 -7.12 11.47
CA ASN A 168 -8.40 -7.54 11.02
C ASN A 168 -7.33 -6.50 11.34
N ILE A 169 -6.22 -6.94 11.91
CA ILE A 169 -5.03 -6.13 12.09
C ILE A 169 -4.29 -6.08 10.76
N GLU A 170 -3.93 -4.87 10.32
CA GLU A 170 -3.23 -4.63 9.06
C GLU A 170 -1.94 -3.86 9.32
N TYR A 171 -1.03 -3.89 8.36
CA TYR A 171 0.29 -3.27 8.50
C TYR A 171 0.55 -2.29 7.38
N LEU A 172 1.34 -1.27 7.68
CA LEU A 172 1.83 -0.30 6.71
C LEU A 172 3.30 -0.59 6.45
N VAL A 173 3.67 -0.75 5.19
CA VAL A 173 5.07 -0.96 4.80
C VAL A 173 5.52 0.15 3.86
N HIS A 174 6.72 0.68 4.10
CA HIS A 174 7.35 1.72 3.29
C HIS A 174 8.44 1.08 2.44
N LEU A 175 8.30 1.20 1.13
CA LEU A 175 9.20 0.62 0.14
C LEU A 175 9.83 1.72 -0.71
N LYS A 176 11.05 1.48 -1.16
CA LYS A 176 11.73 2.38 -2.11
C LYS A 176 12.30 1.56 -3.26
N LYS A 177 12.02 1.99 -4.49
CA LYS A 177 12.55 1.34 -5.68
C LYS A 177 14.07 1.38 -5.70
N THR A 178 14.69 0.25 -6.02
CA THR A 178 16.15 0.12 -6.16
C THR A 178 16.48 -0.67 -7.42
N GLN A 179 17.65 -0.42 -7.97
CA GLN A 179 18.18 -1.20 -9.09
C GLN A 179 18.96 -2.43 -8.62
N GLU A 180 19.25 -2.52 -7.32
CA GLU A 180 19.91 -3.69 -6.73
C GLU A 180 18.93 -4.85 -6.55
N LEU A 181 19.36 -6.06 -6.85
CA LEU A 181 18.59 -7.29 -6.68
C LEU A 181 19.39 -8.30 -5.86
N PRO A 182 18.87 -8.73 -4.70
CA PRO A 182 17.66 -8.24 -4.05
C PRO A 182 17.85 -6.87 -3.41
N GLY A 183 16.74 -6.17 -3.19
CA GLY A 183 16.74 -4.95 -2.39
C GLY A 183 17.09 -5.27 -0.93
N LYS A 184 17.38 -4.23 -0.17
CA LYS A 184 17.80 -4.35 1.23
C LYS A 184 16.61 -4.31 2.18
N ILE A 185 16.65 -5.11 3.23
CA ILE A 185 15.67 -5.04 4.31
C ILE A 185 16.27 -4.17 5.41
N LEU A 186 15.88 -2.90 5.44
CA LEU A 186 16.37 -1.91 6.39
C LEU A 186 15.45 -1.78 7.61
N ALA A 187 14.19 -2.21 7.50
CA ALA A 187 13.27 -2.23 8.62
C ALA A 187 13.80 -3.14 9.73
N GLN A 188 13.89 -2.62 10.94
CA GLN A 188 14.49 -3.35 12.07
C GLN A 188 13.47 -4.08 12.93
N ASN A 189 12.17 -3.84 12.71
CA ASN A 189 11.10 -4.35 13.56
C ASN A 189 10.18 -5.36 12.88
N LEU A 190 10.64 -6.03 11.82
CA LEU A 190 9.83 -7.05 11.12
C LEU A 190 9.37 -8.18 12.05
N GLU A 191 10.21 -8.55 13.02
CA GLU A 191 9.91 -9.62 13.95
C GLU A 191 9.04 -9.18 15.14
N THR A 192 9.05 -7.89 15.49
CA THR A 192 8.38 -7.38 16.69
C THR A 192 7.09 -6.63 16.41
N VAL A 193 6.86 -6.19 15.16
CA VAL A 193 5.69 -5.38 14.80
C VAL A 193 4.37 -6.12 15.05
N VAL A 194 4.36 -7.43 14.85
CA VAL A 194 3.15 -8.25 15.07
C VAL A 194 2.77 -8.25 16.55
N ASP A 195 3.74 -8.50 17.45
CA ASP A 195 3.49 -8.47 18.88
C ASP A 195 3.02 -7.09 19.33
N SER A 196 3.65 -6.03 18.84
CA SER A 196 3.24 -4.65 19.13
C SER A 196 1.80 -4.38 18.68
N ALA A 197 1.42 -4.87 17.51
CA ALA A 197 0.06 -4.71 16.98
C ALA A 197 -0.97 -5.42 17.86
N PHE A 198 -0.71 -6.68 18.22
CA PHE A 198 -1.63 -7.47 19.06
C PHE A 198 -1.73 -6.89 20.47
N ASP A 199 -0.62 -6.45 21.05
CA ASP A 199 -0.63 -5.84 22.39
C ASP A 199 -1.44 -4.54 22.43
N THR A 200 -1.45 -3.79 21.35
CA THR A 200 -2.12 -2.50 21.26
C THR A 200 -3.59 -2.63 20.83
N LEU A 201 -3.88 -3.48 19.84
CA LEU A 201 -5.17 -3.50 19.14
C LEU A 201 -6.08 -4.68 19.50
N ALA A 202 -5.53 -5.78 20.00
CA ALA A 202 -6.30 -6.99 20.25
C ALA A 202 -6.97 -7.02 21.64
N LYS A 203 -6.98 -5.91 22.37
CA LYS A 203 -7.61 -5.78 23.69
C LYS A 203 -9.11 -5.47 23.57
#